data_bee47cbc6ba21b5f8f92c20dfeb3a2f0
#
_entry.id   bee47cbc6ba21b5f8f92c20dfeb3a2f0
#
_cell.length_a   1.000
_cell.length_b   1.000
_cell.length_c   1.000
_cell.angle_alpha   90.00
_cell.angle_beta   90.00
_cell.angle_gamma   90.00
#
_symmetry.space_group_name_H-M   'P 1'
#
loop_
_entity.id
_entity.type
_entity.pdbx_description
1 polymer ?
#
loop_
_entity_poly.entity_id
_entity_poly.type
_entity_poly.pdbx_seq_one_letter_code
_entity_poly.pdbx_strand_id
1 'polypeptide(L)'
;GYIRRANYYVAKGKDDQSYFDKAVADFNQALKVAAKKDDVYYNIAKLIYGYQLSKPETTYKDWTYDTALKNLRQAMAIDPLPVYTQLEGDILFAQQDYAGALAAYEKVNASNLASAASFFSAAKTKELLKADAKEVLALMDSCIARCPQPVTANFAPYLLERAQIYMNNDQARNAMLDYDAYYKAVNGQVNDLFYYYREQAALKARQYQRALDDIVKAVELSPKDLTYRAEHAVVNLRVGRYEESMKILNEILKDEPKYGEAYR
;
A
#
# COMPACT_ATOMS: atom_id res chain seq x y z
N GLY A 1 -13.06 -21.27 20.83
CA GLY A 1 -14.42 -20.98 21.20
C GLY A 1 -14.77 -19.49 21.24
N TYR A 2 -14.58 -18.85 22.40
CA TYR A 2 -15.10 -17.49 22.67
C TYR A 2 -14.54 -16.40 21.74
N ILE A 3 -13.24 -16.34 21.48
CA ILE A 3 -12.65 -15.35 20.57
C ILE A 3 -13.23 -15.45 19.15
N ARG A 4 -13.39 -16.67 18.63
CA ARG A 4 -13.98 -16.87 17.30
C ARG A 4 -15.44 -16.38 17.24
N ARG A 5 -16.19 -16.59 18.31
CA ARG A 5 -17.57 -16.10 18.41
C ARG A 5 -17.63 -14.58 18.58
N ALA A 6 -16.72 -14.00 19.38
CA ALA A 6 -16.58 -12.55 19.49
C ALA A 6 -16.30 -11.90 18.14
N ASN A 7 -15.39 -12.45 17.32
CA ASN A 7 -15.13 -11.96 15.97
C ASN A 7 -16.40 -11.96 15.09
N TYR A 8 -17.20 -13.01 15.16
CA TYR A 8 -18.48 -13.07 14.47
C TYR A 8 -19.43 -11.94 14.94
N TYR A 9 -19.53 -11.73 16.26
CA TYR A 9 -20.37 -10.67 16.80
C TYR A 9 -19.89 -9.28 16.38
N VAL A 10 -18.60 -9.00 16.34
CA VAL A 10 -18.09 -7.71 15.86
C VAL A 10 -18.43 -7.48 14.39
N ALA A 11 -18.34 -8.51 13.54
CA ALA A 11 -18.74 -8.39 12.14
C ALA A 11 -20.25 -8.06 12.00
N LYS A 12 -21.09 -8.59 12.89
CA LYS A 12 -22.55 -8.31 12.93
C LYS A 12 -22.87 -6.96 13.58
N GLY A 13 -22.02 -6.46 14.46
CA GLY A 13 -22.22 -5.20 15.18
C GLY A 13 -22.26 -3.96 14.31
N LYS A 14 -21.85 -4.06 13.03
CA LYS A 14 -22.01 -2.98 12.04
C LYS A 14 -23.48 -2.60 11.83
N ASP A 15 -24.37 -3.58 11.90
CA ASP A 15 -25.80 -3.40 11.66
C ASP A 15 -26.60 -3.25 12.97
N ASP A 16 -26.09 -3.79 14.10
CA ASP A 16 -26.72 -3.77 15.40
C ASP A 16 -25.67 -3.78 16.52
N GLN A 17 -25.53 -2.64 17.20
CA GLN A 17 -24.53 -2.45 18.28
C GLN A 17 -24.70 -3.40 19.46
N SER A 18 -25.87 -4.02 19.66
CA SER A 18 -26.06 -5.03 20.74
C SER A 18 -25.12 -6.23 20.60
N TYR A 19 -24.64 -6.52 19.39
CA TYR A 19 -23.64 -7.58 19.17
C TYR A 19 -22.27 -7.25 19.75
N PHE A 20 -21.93 -5.97 19.90
CA PHE A 20 -20.66 -5.60 20.56
C PHE A 20 -20.69 -5.95 22.06
N ASP A 21 -21.83 -5.82 22.74
CA ASP A 21 -21.96 -6.28 24.12
C ASP A 21 -21.75 -7.79 24.24
N LYS A 22 -22.25 -8.56 23.28
CA LYS A 22 -22.02 -10.02 23.22
C LYS A 22 -20.55 -10.34 22.98
N ALA A 23 -19.86 -9.57 22.12
CA ALA A 23 -18.44 -9.73 21.89
C ALA A 23 -17.62 -9.45 23.17
N VAL A 24 -17.94 -8.37 23.89
CA VAL A 24 -17.29 -8.04 25.17
C VAL A 24 -17.53 -9.13 26.22
N ALA A 25 -18.73 -9.68 26.31
CA ALA A 25 -19.03 -10.79 27.21
C ALA A 25 -18.15 -12.02 26.87
N ASP A 26 -17.97 -12.33 25.59
CA ASP A 26 -17.11 -13.42 25.15
C ASP A 26 -15.63 -13.16 25.43
N PHE A 27 -15.15 -11.93 25.28
CA PHE A 27 -13.77 -11.56 25.65
C PHE A 27 -13.52 -11.79 27.15
N ASN A 28 -14.44 -11.31 27.98
CA ASN A 28 -14.37 -11.48 29.43
C ASN A 28 -14.37 -12.96 29.83
N GLN A 29 -15.18 -13.78 29.15
CA GLN A 29 -15.19 -15.22 29.40
C GLN A 29 -13.92 -15.89 28.90
N ALA A 30 -13.38 -15.48 27.73
CA ALA A 30 -12.10 -15.98 27.24
C ALA A 30 -10.97 -15.70 28.24
N LEU A 31 -10.89 -14.48 28.78
CA LEU A 31 -9.88 -14.10 29.79
C LEU A 31 -9.94 -14.92 31.09
N LYS A 32 -11.16 -15.39 31.47
CA LYS A 32 -11.34 -16.23 32.66
C LYS A 32 -10.83 -17.66 32.45
N VAL A 33 -11.03 -18.23 31.25
CA VAL A 33 -10.79 -19.65 31.00
C VAL A 33 -9.56 -19.96 30.16
N ALA A 34 -8.92 -18.97 29.54
CA ALA A 34 -7.76 -19.20 28.71
C ALA A 34 -6.51 -19.56 29.53
N ALA A 35 -5.80 -20.60 29.10
CA ALA A 35 -4.49 -20.94 29.64
C ALA A 35 -3.42 -19.90 29.22
N LYS A 36 -3.52 -19.35 27.99
CA LYS A 36 -2.69 -18.29 27.46
C LYS A 36 -3.50 -17.01 27.32
N LYS A 37 -3.33 -16.09 28.25
CA LYS A 37 -4.07 -14.81 28.27
C LYS A 37 -3.50 -13.79 27.32
N ASP A 38 -2.23 -13.88 26.97
CA ASP A 38 -1.55 -13.07 25.97
C ASP A 38 -2.26 -13.15 24.60
N ASP A 39 -2.55 -14.37 24.12
CA ASP A 39 -3.33 -14.58 22.89
C ASP A 39 -4.71 -13.91 22.94
N VAL A 40 -5.38 -13.94 24.10
CA VAL A 40 -6.71 -13.33 24.24
C VAL A 40 -6.59 -11.80 24.17
N TYR A 41 -5.67 -11.20 24.92
CA TYR A 41 -5.43 -9.75 24.88
C TYR A 41 -5.02 -9.28 23.49
N TYR A 42 -4.14 -10.02 22.81
CA TYR A 42 -3.76 -9.72 21.42
C TYR A 42 -4.98 -9.75 20.47
N ASN A 43 -5.84 -10.77 20.58
CA ASN A 43 -7.03 -10.86 19.73
C ASN A 43 -8.03 -9.74 20.02
N ILE A 44 -8.19 -9.32 21.29
CA ILE A 44 -9.02 -8.17 21.66
C ILE A 44 -8.44 -6.90 21.02
N ALA A 45 -7.15 -6.66 21.17
CA ALA A 45 -6.46 -5.50 20.59
C ALA A 45 -6.63 -5.45 19.07
N LYS A 46 -6.35 -6.55 18.39
CA LYS A 46 -6.48 -6.68 16.93
C LYS A 46 -7.91 -6.41 16.45
N LEU A 47 -8.89 -6.85 17.21
CA LEU A 47 -10.30 -6.70 16.87
C LEU A 47 -10.77 -5.26 17.04
N ILE A 48 -10.39 -4.59 18.15
CA ILE A 48 -10.66 -3.16 18.38
C ILE A 48 -9.95 -2.31 17.31
N TYR A 49 -8.68 -2.63 16.97
CA TYR A 49 -7.95 -1.97 15.90
C TYR A 49 -8.68 -2.09 14.55
N GLY A 50 -9.08 -3.31 14.16
CA GLY A 50 -9.83 -3.55 12.93
C GLY A 50 -11.18 -2.82 12.90
N TYR A 51 -11.86 -2.72 14.05
CA TYR A 51 -13.09 -1.93 14.19
C TYR A 51 -12.82 -0.44 13.92
N GLN A 52 -11.78 0.14 14.52
CA GLN A 52 -11.42 1.54 14.31
C GLN A 52 -10.99 1.83 12.86
N LEU A 53 -10.29 0.89 12.20
CA LEU A 53 -9.93 1.02 10.78
C LEU A 53 -11.17 1.08 9.86
N SER A 54 -12.30 0.53 10.27
CA SER A 54 -13.57 0.65 9.52
C SER A 54 -14.17 2.06 9.58
N LYS A 55 -13.55 2.98 10.33
CA LYS A 55 -14.00 4.37 10.54
C LYS A 55 -15.49 4.44 10.93
N PRO A 56 -15.88 3.84 12.06
CA PRO A 56 -17.27 3.88 12.50
C PRO A 56 -17.72 5.32 12.75
N GLU A 57 -18.96 5.66 12.40
CA GLU A 57 -19.55 7.00 12.64
C GLU A 57 -19.52 7.36 14.12
N THR A 58 -19.79 6.37 14.97
CA THR A 58 -19.68 6.51 16.43
C THR A 58 -18.86 5.37 16.99
N THR A 59 -17.90 5.70 17.86
CA THR A 59 -17.11 4.69 18.57
C THR A 59 -17.97 3.97 19.58
N TYR A 60 -17.97 2.62 19.53
CA TYR A 60 -18.66 1.81 20.53
C TYR A 60 -17.92 1.91 21.87
N LYS A 61 -18.56 2.49 22.87
CA LYS A 61 -18.01 2.69 24.24
C LYS A 61 -16.59 3.27 24.18
N ASP A 62 -15.61 2.53 24.72
CA ASP A 62 -14.21 2.88 24.80
C ASP A 62 -13.33 2.11 23.77
N TRP A 63 -13.93 1.61 22.69
CA TRP A 63 -13.17 0.89 21.63
C TRP A 63 -12.38 1.87 20.76
N THR A 64 -11.31 2.40 21.32
CA THR A 64 -10.38 3.33 20.69
C THR A 64 -9.04 2.66 20.39
N TYR A 65 -8.18 3.32 19.62
CA TYR A 65 -6.80 2.88 19.45
C TYR A 65 -6.04 2.78 20.78
N ASP A 66 -6.31 3.67 21.74
CA ASP A 66 -5.69 3.60 23.08
C ASP A 66 -6.12 2.35 23.83
N THR A 67 -7.40 1.98 23.74
CA THR A 67 -7.89 0.74 24.31
C THR A 67 -7.29 -0.49 23.63
N ALA A 68 -7.09 -0.46 22.33
CA ALA A 68 -6.38 -1.51 21.59
C ALA A 68 -4.93 -1.62 22.10
N LEU A 69 -4.18 -0.51 22.21
CA LEU A 69 -2.82 -0.49 22.75
C LEU A 69 -2.75 -0.99 24.20
N LYS A 70 -3.71 -0.60 25.04
CA LYS A 70 -3.78 -1.07 26.43
C LYS A 70 -3.87 -2.59 26.51
N ASN A 71 -4.75 -3.21 25.72
CA ASN A 71 -4.88 -4.67 25.66
C ASN A 71 -3.59 -5.31 25.09
N LEU A 72 -3.05 -4.74 24.04
CA LEU A 72 -1.83 -5.25 23.42
C LEU A 72 -0.64 -5.25 24.38
N ARG A 73 -0.48 -4.18 25.17
CA ARG A 73 0.56 -4.10 26.22
C ARG A 73 0.36 -5.14 27.34
N GLN A 74 -0.88 -5.54 27.64
CA GLN A 74 -1.13 -6.67 28.53
C GLN A 74 -0.63 -7.99 27.92
N ALA A 75 -0.84 -8.19 26.61
CA ALA A 75 -0.30 -9.36 25.91
C ALA A 75 1.24 -9.36 25.96
N MET A 76 1.87 -8.24 25.61
CA MET A 76 3.33 -8.08 25.58
C MET A 76 3.99 -8.22 26.96
N ALA A 77 3.28 -7.87 28.04
CA ALA A 77 3.76 -8.04 29.41
C ALA A 77 3.78 -9.51 29.84
N ILE A 78 2.97 -10.38 29.21
CA ILE A 78 2.93 -11.81 29.49
C ILE A 78 3.95 -12.55 28.61
N ASP A 79 3.93 -12.27 27.29
CA ASP A 79 4.86 -12.84 26.31
C ASP A 79 5.18 -11.81 25.21
N PRO A 80 6.42 -11.27 25.14
CA PRO A 80 6.77 -10.20 24.20
C PRO A 80 7.03 -10.72 22.77
N LEU A 81 6.02 -11.25 22.11
CA LEU A 81 6.13 -11.79 20.76
C LEU A 81 6.28 -10.68 19.69
N PRO A 82 7.12 -10.87 18.64
CA PRO A 82 7.28 -9.89 17.55
C PRO A 82 5.98 -9.57 16.81
N VAL A 83 5.01 -10.50 16.74
CA VAL A 83 3.70 -10.23 16.12
C VAL A 83 2.88 -9.21 16.93
N TYR A 84 3.08 -9.13 18.24
CA TYR A 84 2.46 -8.10 19.08
C TYR A 84 3.11 -6.74 18.84
N THR A 85 4.45 -6.72 18.73
CA THR A 85 5.19 -5.49 18.38
C THR A 85 4.83 -4.99 16.99
N GLN A 86 4.57 -5.87 16.02
CA GLN A 86 4.07 -5.47 14.70
C GLN A 86 2.71 -4.75 14.83
N LEU A 87 1.77 -5.33 15.57
CA LEU A 87 0.45 -4.71 15.78
C LEU A 87 0.56 -3.39 16.57
N GLU A 88 1.51 -3.27 17.51
CA GLU A 88 1.79 -1.99 18.21
C GLU A 88 2.17 -0.91 17.19
N GLY A 89 3.09 -1.23 16.27
CA GLY A 89 3.46 -0.32 15.18
C GLY A 89 2.28 0.05 14.30
N ASP A 90 1.44 -0.91 13.92
CA ASP A 90 0.27 -0.67 13.07
C ASP A 90 -0.76 0.26 13.77
N ILE A 91 -0.98 0.10 15.07
CA ILE A 91 -1.89 0.96 15.85
C ILE A 91 -1.30 2.36 15.99
N LEU A 92 -0.02 2.50 16.34
CA LEU A 92 0.67 3.79 16.45
C LEU A 92 0.68 4.53 15.10
N PHE A 93 0.89 3.81 14.00
CA PHE A 93 0.79 4.37 12.66
C PHE A 93 -0.61 4.94 12.38
N ALA A 94 -1.66 4.21 12.73
CA ALA A 94 -3.05 4.66 12.57
C ALA A 94 -3.37 5.88 13.44
N GLN A 95 -2.71 6.03 14.60
CA GLN A 95 -2.77 7.21 15.46
C GLN A 95 -1.91 8.38 14.96
N GLN A 96 -1.15 8.19 13.87
CA GLN A 96 -0.17 9.14 13.34
C GLN A 96 1.06 9.37 14.26
N ASP A 97 1.26 8.50 15.24
CA ASP A 97 2.54 8.44 15.97
C ASP A 97 3.57 7.67 15.14
N TYR A 98 4.07 8.33 14.09
CA TYR A 98 5.00 7.72 13.16
C TYR A 98 6.36 7.39 13.78
N ALA A 99 6.79 8.16 14.78
CA ALA A 99 8.05 7.88 15.48
C ALA A 99 7.94 6.60 16.33
N GLY A 100 6.85 6.46 17.09
CA GLY A 100 6.56 5.24 17.85
C GLY A 100 6.35 4.03 16.93
N ALA A 101 5.62 4.20 15.84
CA ALA A 101 5.40 3.15 14.86
C ALA A 101 6.72 2.65 14.25
N LEU A 102 7.59 3.56 13.83
CA LEU A 102 8.91 3.21 13.26
C LEU A 102 9.75 2.41 14.25
N ALA A 103 9.82 2.85 15.51
CA ALA A 103 10.55 2.14 16.55
C ALA A 103 10.03 0.71 16.78
N ALA A 104 8.71 0.51 16.70
CA ALA A 104 8.11 -0.82 16.78
C ALA A 104 8.48 -1.69 15.57
N TYR A 105 8.36 -1.17 14.35
CA TYR A 105 8.72 -1.91 13.13
C TYR A 105 10.21 -2.25 13.08
N GLU A 106 11.09 -1.36 13.50
CA GLU A 106 12.53 -1.62 13.56
C GLU A 106 12.87 -2.76 14.53
N LYS A 107 12.19 -2.87 15.69
CA LYS A 107 12.30 -4.03 16.57
C LYS A 107 11.88 -5.33 15.89
N VAL A 108 10.76 -5.32 15.14
CA VAL A 108 10.31 -6.50 14.38
C VAL A 108 11.34 -6.85 13.31
N ASN A 109 11.86 -5.86 12.56
CA ASN A 109 12.83 -6.05 11.50
C ASN A 109 14.19 -6.59 12.01
N ALA A 110 14.54 -6.32 13.26
CA ALA A 110 15.71 -6.88 13.93
C ALA A 110 15.50 -8.32 14.43
N SER A 111 14.28 -8.84 14.41
CA SER A 111 13.95 -10.17 14.87
C SER A 111 14.05 -11.23 13.76
N ASN A 112 14.03 -12.50 14.16
CA ASN A 112 13.95 -13.64 13.22
C ASN A 112 12.58 -13.78 12.53
N LEU A 113 11.57 -12.99 12.93
CA LEU A 113 10.24 -12.95 12.35
C LEU A 113 10.02 -11.74 11.43
N ALA A 114 11.10 -11.04 11.08
CA ALA A 114 11.05 -9.96 10.09
C ALA A 114 10.46 -10.45 8.75
N SER A 115 9.50 -9.72 8.24
CA SER A 115 8.73 -10.08 7.04
C SER A 115 8.79 -8.97 5.97
N ALA A 116 8.39 -9.28 4.73
CA ALA A 116 8.22 -8.25 3.71
C ALA A 116 7.29 -7.12 4.19
N ALA A 117 6.18 -7.48 4.84
CA ALA A 117 5.22 -6.51 5.37
C ALA A 117 5.83 -5.59 6.44
N SER A 118 6.65 -6.12 7.38
CA SER A 118 7.26 -5.30 8.43
C SER A 118 8.28 -4.29 7.88
N PHE A 119 9.06 -4.69 6.87
CA PHE A 119 9.95 -3.77 6.17
C PHE A 119 9.19 -2.73 5.35
N PHE A 120 8.12 -3.12 4.69
CA PHE A 120 7.25 -2.19 3.97
C PHE A 120 6.64 -1.15 4.91
N SER A 121 6.09 -1.58 6.06
CA SER A 121 5.53 -0.66 7.06
C SER A 121 6.57 0.34 7.56
N ALA A 122 7.79 -0.11 7.84
CA ALA A 122 8.89 0.78 8.23
C ALA A 122 9.26 1.77 7.11
N ALA A 123 9.31 1.32 5.84
CA ALA A 123 9.59 2.16 4.69
C ALA A 123 8.53 3.27 4.52
N LYS A 124 7.26 2.91 4.57
CA LYS A 124 6.13 3.87 4.48
C LYS A 124 6.17 4.86 5.64
N THR A 125 6.52 4.41 6.83
CA THR A 125 6.63 5.28 8.02
C THR A 125 7.79 6.27 7.86
N LYS A 126 8.96 5.83 7.38
CA LYS A 126 10.10 6.72 7.07
C LYS A 126 9.77 7.73 5.98
N GLU A 127 9.01 7.34 4.96
CA GLU A 127 8.56 8.25 3.91
C GLU A 127 7.69 9.38 4.49
N LEU A 128 6.73 9.06 5.38
CA LEU A 128 5.91 10.05 6.07
C LEU A 128 6.71 10.96 7.01
N LEU A 129 7.77 10.43 7.63
CA LEU A 129 8.72 11.20 8.43
C LEU A 129 9.72 12.01 7.58
N LYS A 130 9.59 11.98 6.25
CA LYS A 130 10.46 12.68 5.29
C LYS A 130 11.94 12.31 5.43
N ALA A 131 12.20 11.05 5.75
CA ALA A 131 13.55 10.52 5.78
C ALA A 131 14.19 10.54 4.37
N ASP A 132 15.52 10.40 4.32
CA ASP A 132 16.24 10.33 3.05
C ASP A 132 15.75 9.14 2.20
N ALA A 133 15.56 9.38 0.91
CA ALA A 133 15.07 8.36 -0.02
C ALA A 133 15.95 7.09 -0.05
N LYS A 134 17.26 7.23 0.20
CA LYS A 134 18.17 6.10 0.29
C LYS A 134 17.83 5.18 1.46
N GLU A 135 17.42 5.73 2.59
CA GLU A 135 16.99 4.93 3.74
C GLU A 135 15.67 4.21 3.47
N VAL A 136 14.73 4.89 2.83
CA VAL A 136 13.44 4.30 2.43
C VAL A 136 13.66 3.17 1.44
N LEU A 137 14.50 3.40 0.41
CA LEU A 137 14.85 2.39 -0.60
C LEU A 137 15.55 1.17 0.02
N ALA A 138 16.43 1.35 0.99
CA ALA A 138 17.09 0.22 1.67
C ALA A 138 16.09 -0.69 2.41
N LEU A 139 15.04 -0.11 2.99
CA LEU A 139 13.93 -0.86 3.58
C LEU A 139 13.09 -1.57 2.52
N MET A 140 12.81 -0.91 1.39
CA MET A 140 12.08 -1.52 0.28
C MET A 140 12.89 -2.66 -0.37
N ASP A 141 14.21 -2.53 -0.48
CA ASP A 141 15.08 -3.62 -0.93
C ASP A 141 15.00 -4.82 0.01
N SER A 142 15.02 -4.57 1.33
CA SER A 142 14.83 -5.61 2.35
C SER A 142 13.45 -6.24 2.29
N CYS A 143 12.41 -5.46 1.99
CA CYS A 143 11.04 -5.94 1.76
C CYS A 143 10.99 -6.91 0.56
N ILE A 144 11.50 -6.48 -0.61
CA ILE A 144 11.50 -7.29 -1.83
C ILE A 144 12.35 -8.56 -1.66
N ALA A 145 13.48 -8.49 -0.97
CA ALA A 145 14.34 -9.64 -0.70
C ALA A 145 13.66 -10.74 0.14
N ARG A 146 12.62 -10.37 0.92
CA ARG A 146 11.82 -11.31 1.71
C ARG A 146 10.58 -11.85 0.98
N CYS A 147 10.30 -11.34 -0.21
CA CYS A 147 9.27 -11.92 -1.06
C CYS A 147 9.75 -13.21 -1.71
N PRO A 148 8.83 -14.13 -2.09
CA PRO A 148 9.18 -15.26 -2.96
C PRO A 148 9.89 -14.79 -4.23
N GLN A 149 10.86 -15.56 -4.72
CA GLN A 149 11.58 -15.25 -5.95
C GLN A 149 11.32 -16.32 -7.02
N PRO A 150 10.82 -15.96 -8.21
CA PRO A 150 10.44 -14.59 -8.62
C PRO A 150 9.25 -14.06 -7.80
N VAL A 151 9.14 -12.72 -7.69
CA VAL A 151 8.05 -12.09 -6.96
C VAL A 151 6.71 -12.52 -7.55
N THR A 152 5.81 -13.00 -6.70
CA THR A 152 4.47 -13.45 -7.10
C THR A 152 3.43 -12.33 -7.05
N ALA A 153 2.27 -12.52 -7.67
CA ALA A 153 1.20 -11.52 -7.76
C ALA A 153 0.80 -10.91 -6.39
N ASN A 154 0.79 -11.72 -5.33
CA ASN A 154 0.43 -11.25 -3.98
C ASN A 154 1.43 -10.24 -3.40
N PHE A 155 2.68 -10.27 -3.84
CA PHE A 155 3.76 -9.39 -3.37
C PHE A 155 4.13 -8.33 -4.42
N ALA A 156 3.60 -8.43 -5.63
CA ALA A 156 3.86 -7.51 -6.72
C ALA A 156 3.60 -6.03 -6.37
N PRO A 157 2.58 -5.64 -5.57
CA PRO A 157 2.38 -4.26 -5.20
C PRO A 157 3.60 -3.58 -4.56
N TYR A 158 4.46 -4.31 -3.85
CA TYR A 158 5.70 -3.73 -3.29
C TYR A 158 6.67 -3.24 -4.38
N LEU A 159 6.66 -3.87 -5.55
CA LEU A 159 7.46 -3.41 -6.71
C LEU A 159 6.96 -2.06 -7.22
N LEU A 160 5.63 -1.85 -7.31
CA LEU A 160 5.07 -0.57 -7.72
C LEU A 160 5.40 0.55 -6.74
N GLU A 161 5.33 0.27 -5.44
CA GLU A 161 5.71 1.24 -4.41
C GLU A 161 7.19 1.63 -4.52
N ARG A 162 8.10 0.65 -4.72
CA ARG A 162 9.52 0.95 -4.92
C ARG A 162 9.77 1.70 -6.22
N ALA A 163 9.09 1.32 -7.30
CA ALA A 163 9.17 2.03 -8.57
C ALA A 163 8.78 3.51 -8.43
N GLN A 164 7.72 3.82 -7.68
CA GLN A 164 7.31 5.19 -7.42
C GLN A 164 8.37 5.98 -6.63
N ILE A 165 8.99 5.36 -5.63
CA ILE A 165 10.09 5.98 -4.88
C ILE A 165 11.28 6.26 -5.82
N TYR A 166 11.63 5.32 -6.69
CA TYR A 166 12.66 5.52 -7.72
C TYR A 166 12.31 6.68 -8.67
N MET A 167 11.04 6.77 -9.11
CA MET A 167 10.57 7.86 -9.98
C MET A 167 10.68 9.23 -9.33
N ASN A 168 10.31 9.32 -8.04
CA ASN A 168 10.37 10.56 -7.25
C ASN A 168 11.82 11.02 -6.98
N ASN A 169 12.81 10.11 -7.17
CA ASN A 169 14.23 10.37 -6.95
C ASN A 169 15.07 10.27 -8.23
N ASP A 170 14.47 10.53 -9.39
CA ASP A 170 15.10 10.55 -10.72
C ASP A 170 15.84 9.27 -11.11
N GLN A 171 15.47 8.13 -10.50
CA GLN A 171 16.04 6.80 -10.77
C GLN A 171 15.15 5.99 -11.73
N ALA A 172 14.72 6.60 -12.83
CA ALA A 172 13.75 6.03 -13.76
C ALA A 172 14.15 4.65 -14.34
N ARG A 173 15.46 4.39 -14.52
CA ARG A 173 15.93 3.06 -14.97
C ARG A 173 15.62 1.97 -13.96
N ASN A 174 15.78 2.25 -12.66
CA ASN A 174 15.45 1.30 -11.59
C ASN A 174 13.93 1.10 -11.50
N ALA A 175 13.15 2.18 -11.65
CA ALA A 175 11.69 2.09 -11.72
C ALA A 175 11.23 1.18 -12.85
N MET A 176 11.84 1.26 -14.03
CA MET A 176 11.53 0.39 -15.17
C MET A 176 11.75 -1.09 -14.85
N LEU A 177 12.81 -1.43 -14.11
CA LEU A 177 13.07 -2.83 -13.69
C LEU A 177 11.93 -3.34 -12.79
N ASP A 178 11.45 -2.51 -11.87
CA ASP A 178 10.35 -2.86 -10.98
C ASP A 178 9.01 -2.97 -11.71
N TYR A 179 8.71 -2.06 -12.65
CA TYR A 179 7.53 -2.17 -13.51
C TYR A 179 7.56 -3.45 -14.37
N ASP A 180 8.72 -3.82 -14.92
CA ASP A 180 8.86 -5.06 -15.70
C ASP A 180 8.67 -6.30 -14.82
N ALA A 181 9.20 -6.29 -13.61
CA ALA A 181 9.03 -7.36 -12.64
C ALA A 181 7.55 -7.48 -12.20
N TYR A 182 6.89 -6.35 -11.95
CA TYR A 182 5.47 -6.31 -11.65
C TYR A 182 4.63 -6.92 -12.78
N TYR A 183 4.84 -6.45 -14.02
CA TYR A 183 4.12 -6.93 -15.19
C TYR A 183 4.21 -8.45 -15.34
N LYS A 184 5.41 -9.01 -15.13
CA LYS A 184 5.64 -10.46 -15.14
C LYS A 184 4.90 -11.16 -14.00
N ALA A 185 4.96 -10.61 -12.77
CA ALA A 185 4.35 -11.19 -11.59
C ALA A 185 2.82 -11.33 -11.69
N VAL A 186 2.18 -10.39 -12.40
CA VAL A 186 0.73 -10.40 -12.63
C VAL A 186 0.33 -10.99 -14.00
N ASN A 187 1.26 -11.65 -14.71
CA ASN A 187 1.04 -12.25 -16.04
C ASN A 187 0.46 -11.26 -17.07
N GLY A 188 0.89 -10.00 -17.03
CA GLY A 188 0.43 -8.95 -17.92
C GLY A 188 -1.00 -8.45 -17.66
N GLN A 189 -1.64 -8.88 -16.57
CA GLN A 189 -2.97 -8.42 -16.19
C GLN A 189 -2.88 -7.04 -15.52
N VAL A 190 -2.85 -5.99 -16.33
CA VAL A 190 -2.68 -4.60 -15.93
C VAL A 190 -3.73 -3.70 -16.61
N ASN A 191 -3.96 -2.54 -16.02
CA ASN A 191 -4.87 -1.52 -16.56
C ASN A 191 -4.09 -0.44 -17.34
N ASP A 192 -4.84 0.52 -17.90
CA ASP A 192 -4.34 1.70 -18.59
C ASP A 192 -3.38 2.55 -17.76
N LEU A 193 -3.71 2.75 -16.47
CA LEU A 193 -2.91 3.54 -15.54
C LEU A 193 -1.51 2.94 -15.33
N PHE A 194 -1.38 1.61 -15.32
CA PHE A 194 -0.06 0.96 -15.24
C PHE A 194 0.80 1.29 -16.47
N TYR A 195 0.23 1.21 -17.67
CA TYR A 195 0.95 1.55 -18.91
C TYR A 195 1.38 3.01 -18.91
N TYR A 196 0.51 3.91 -18.45
CA TYR A 196 0.84 5.33 -18.32
C TYR A 196 2.02 5.58 -17.38
N TYR A 197 2.02 5.00 -16.17
CA TYR A 197 3.15 5.18 -15.26
C TYR A 197 4.45 4.56 -15.76
N ARG A 198 4.38 3.41 -16.43
CA ARG A 198 5.56 2.78 -17.03
C ARG A 198 6.08 3.59 -18.21
N GLU A 199 5.21 4.17 -19.01
CA GLU A 199 5.55 5.12 -20.07
C GLU A 199 6.32 6.32 -19.52
N GLN A 200 5.84 6.96 -18.44
CA GLN A 200 6.53 8.08 -17.80
C GLN A 200 7.95 7.70 -17.33
N ALA A 201 8.10 6.50 -16.78
CA ALA A 201 9.41 5.98 -16.41
C ALA A 201 10.30 5.74 -17.64
N ALA A 202 9.76 5.19 -18.71
CA ALA A 202 10.49 4.96 -19.96
C ALA A 202 10.94 6.28 -20.60
N LEU A 203 10.10 7.33 -20.61
CA LEU A 203 10.47 8.66 -21.09
C LEU A 203 11.64 9.25 -20.28
N LYS A 204 11.54 9.26 -18.94
CA LYS A 204 12.63 9.72 -18.07
C LYS A 204 13.91 8.89 -18.26
N ALA A 205 13.79 7.58 -18.50
CA ALA A 205 14.91 6.70 -18.78
C ALA A 205 15.47 6.84 -20.22
N ARG A 206 14.85 7.70 -21.07
CA ARG A 206 15.13 7.89 -22.50
C ARG A 206 14.93 6.63 -23.36
N GLN A 207 14.03 5.76 -22.94
CA GLN A 207 13.64 4.54 -23.66
C GLN A 207 12.39 4.85 -24.52
N TYR A 208 12.53 5.78 -25.47
CA TYR A 208 11.41 6.39 -26.16
C TYR A 208 10.51 5.40 -26.93
N GLN A 209 11.09 4.34 -27.50
CA GLN A 209 10.28 3.31 -28.18
C GLN A 209 9.39 2.55 -27.18
N ARG A 210 9.93 2.20 -26.01
CA ARG A 210 9.12 1.55 -24.95
C ARG A 210 8.03 2.48 -24.44
N ALA A 211 8.34 3.77 -24.28
CA ALA A 211 7.33 4.76 -23.94
C ALA A 211 6.20 4.79 -24.95
N LEU A 212 6.53 4.75 -26.26
CA LEU A 212 5.53 4.70 -27.31
C LEU A 212 4.67 3.45 -27.25
N ASP A 213 5.28 2.30 -27.05
CA ASP A 213 4.55 1.02 -26.95
C ASP A 213 3.57 1.03 -25.77
N ASP A 214 3.96 1.61 -24.63
CA ASP A 214 3.13 1.70 -23.44
C ASP A 214 2.00 2.73 -23.58
N ILE A 215 2.29 3.94 -24.08
CA ILE A 215 1.23 4.96 -24.22
C ILE A 215 0.18 4.54 -25.24
N VAL A 216 0.58 3.83 -26.29
CA VAL A 216 -0.37 3.26 -27.26
C VAL A 216 -1.33 2.29 -26.54
N LYS A 217 -0.83 1.45 -25.63
CA LYS A 217 -1.66 0.55 -24.83
C LYS A 217 -2.59 1.29 -23.88
N ALA A 218 -2.13 2.36 -23.24
CA ALA A 218 -2.99 3.19 -22.39
C ALA A 218 -4.13 3.82 -23.19
N VAL A 219 -3.85 4.36 -24.38
CA VAL A 219 -4.86 4.94 -25.29
C VAL A 219 -5.81 3.86 -25.83
N GLU A 220 -5.33 2.65 -26.18
CA GLU A 220 -6.19 1.54 -26.62
C GLU A 220 -7.21 1.16 -25.52
N LEU A 221 -6.81 1.16 -24.25
CA LEU A 221 -7.67 0.82 -23.11
C LEU A 221 -8.62 1.97 -22.73
N SER A 222 -8.17 3.22 -22.87
CA SER A 222 -8.93 4.42 -22.51
C SER A 222 -8.85 5.49 -23.62
N PRO A 223 -9.50 5.27 -24.79
CA PRO A 223 -9.30 6.09 -25.99
C PRO A 223 -9.84 7.52 -25.89
N LYS A 224 -10.67 7.81 -24.89
CA LYS A 224 -11.22 9.15 -24.63
C LYS A 224 -10.44 9.94 -23.60
N ASP A 225 -9.45 9.32 -22.92
CA ASP A 225 -8.64 10.02 -21.95
C ASP A 225 -7.71 11.02 -22.65
N LEU A 226 -7.93 12.30 -22.38
CA LEU A 226 -7.17 13.38 -23.02
C LEU A 226 -5.72 13.41 -22.56
N THR A 227 -5.43 13.01 -21.33
CA THR A 227 -4.08 12.93 -20.80
C THR A 227 -3.26 11.90 -21.59
N TYR A 228 -3.81 10.70 -21.78
CA TYR A 228 -3.11 9.65 -22.55
C TYR A 228 -2.95 10.02 -24.01
N ARG A 229 -3.97 10.64 -24.63
CA ARG A 229 -3.87 11.11 -26.01
C ARG A 229 -2.80 12.21 -26.16
N ALA A 230 -2.74 13.16 -25.23
CA ALA A 230 -1.73 14.22 -25.24
C ALA A 230 -0.32 13.65 -25.04
N GLU A 231 -0.13 12.75 -24.06
CA GLU A 231 1.15 12.07 -23.85
C GLU A 231 1.55 11.23 -25.07
N HIS A 232 0.61 10.58 -25.75
CA HIS A 232 0.90 9.88 -27.01
C HIS A 232 1.47 10.83 -28.09
N ALA A 233 0.94 12.05 -28.20
CA ALA A 233 1.49 13.06 -29.08
C ALA A 233 2.91 13.47 -28.67
N VAL A 234 3.14 13.70 -27.36
CA VAL A 234 4.46 14.04 -26.80
C VAL A 234 5.48 12.93 -27.08
N VAL A 235 5.11 11.67 -26.86
CA VAL A 235 6.02 10.54 -27.13
C VAL A 235 6.34 10.41 -28.61
N ASN A 236 5.36 10.65 -29.52
CA ASN A 236 5.63 10.68 -30.96
C ASN A 236 6.64 11.76 -31.32
N LEU A 237 6.60 12.95 -30.72
CA LEU A 237 7.64 13.97 -30.88
C LEU A 237 9.04 13.46 -30.44
N ARG A 238 9.10 12.73 -29.33
CA ARG A 238 10.38 12.20 -28.80
C ARG A 238 10.99 11.12 -29.67
N VAL A 239 10.18 10.36 -30.40
CA VAL A 239 10.65 9.35 -31.37
C VAL A 239 10.82 9.90 -32.80
N GLY A 240 10.56 11.21 -33.02
CA GLY A 240 10.70 11.87 -34.32
C GLY A 240 9.53 11.67 -35.28
N ARG A 241 8.37 11.21 -34.81
CA ARG A 241 7.15 11.02 -35.62
C ARG A 241 6.31 12.27 -35.58
N TYR A 242 6.80 13.38 -36.16
CA TYR A 242 6.21 14.71 -36.06
C TYR A 242 4.82 14.79 -36.68
N GLU A 243 4.59 14.17 -37.84
CA GLU A 243 3.31 14.17 -38.55
C GLU A 243 2.23 13.47 -37.69
N GLU A 244 2.54 12.32 -37.08
CA GLU A 244 1.59 11.59 -36.25
C GLU A 244 1.26 12.38 -34.99
N SER A 245 2.26 13.01 -34.36
CA SER A 245 2.03 13.89 -33.22
C SER A 245 1.08 15.02 -33.55
N MET A 246 1.31 15.74 -34.65
CA MET A 246 0.44 16.84 -35.13
C MET A 246 -0.97 16.37 -35.43
N LYS A 247 -1.12 15.19 -36.01
CA LYS A 247 -2.42 14.60 -36.28
C LYS A 247 -3.20 14.36 -35.00
N ILE A 248 -2.57 13.71 -33.97
CA ILE A 248 -3.18 13.45 -32.66
C ILE A 248 -3.61 14.76 -31.99
N LEU A 249 -2.74 15.79 -31.96
CA LEU A 249 -3.05 17.09 -31.37
C LEU A 249 -4.25 17.77 -32.07
N ASN A 250 -4.30 17.74 -33.43
CA ASN A 250 -5.42 18.30 -34.17
C ASN A 250 -6.74 17.55 -33.88
N GLU A 251 -6.70 16.25 -33.69
CA GLU A 251 -7.87 15.45 -33.28
C GLU A 251 -8.32 15.83 -31.86
N ILE A 252 -7.39 16.01 -30.91
CA ILE A 252 -7.71 16.49 -29.56
C ILE A 252 -8.39 17.86 -29.63
N LEU A 253 -7.84 18.82 -30.39
CA LEU A 253 -8.39 20.17 -30.53
C LEU A 253 -9.73 20.22 -31.25
N LYS A 254 -10.00 19.26 -32.12
CA LYS A 254 -11.31 19.11 -32.76
C LYS A 254 -12.35 18.63 -31.76
N ASP A 255 -11.99 17.68 -30.87
CA ASP A 255 -12.90 17.12 -29.88
C ASP A 255 -13.07 18.12 -28.69
N GLU A 256 -11.98 18.76 -28.27
CA GLU A 256 -11.92 19.66 -27.11
C GLU A 256 -11.14 20.94 -27.50
N PRO A 257 -11.76 21.94 -28.16
CA PRO A 257 -11.09 23.14 -28.68
C PRO A 257 -10.40 24.01 -27.61
N LYS A 258 -10.72 23.82 -26.33
CA LYS A 258 -10.13 24.56 -25.19
C LYS A 258 -9.05 23.79 -24.44
N TYR A 259 -8.66 22.62 -24.92
CA TYR A 259 -7.63 21.82 -24.25
C TYR A 259 -6.26 22.48 -24.38
N GLY A 260 -5.87 23.20 -23.30
CA GLY A 260 -4.67 24.06 -23.32
C GLY A 260 -3.34 23.33 -23.52
N GLU A 261 -3.25 22.04 -23.16
CA GLU A 261 -2.01 21.27 -23.32
C GLU A 261 -1.72 20.92 -24.79
N ALA A 262 -2.73 20.84 -25.64
CA ALA A 262 -2.54 20.60 -27.07
C ALA A 262 -1.92 21.82 -27.81
N TYR A 263 -1.85 22.98 -27.18
CA TYR A 263 -1.23 24.21 -27.72
C TYR A 263 0.23 24.42 -27.24
N ARG A 264 0.73 23.62 -26.33
CA ARG A 264 2.09 23.70 -25.79
C ARG A 264 3.03 22.74 -26.54
#